data_fb42fcfb4739b7639ca4dcd69d1bc8bc
#
_entry.id   fb42fcfb4739b7639ca4dcd69d1bc8bc
#
_cell.length_a   1.000
_cell.length_b   1.000
_cell.length_c   1.000
_cell.angle_alpha   90.00
_cell.angle_beta   90.00
_cell.angle_gamma   90.00
#
_symmetry.space_group_name_H-M   'P 1'
#
loop_
_entity.id
_entity.type
_entity.pdbx_description
1 polymer ?
#
loop_
_entity_poly.entity_id
_entity_poly.type
_entity_poly.pdbx_seq_one_letter_code
_entity_poly.pdbx_strand_id
1 'polypeptide(L)' 'MKYDVVQKVNGNLVIVSTWTDNKAAAKQAFHHQCELLYSDAETTSGVVAILDDNLDVVDGCKEFIVKE' A
#
# COMPACT_ATOMS: atom_id res chain seq x y z
N MET A 1 12.51 9.04 -9.45
CA MET A 1 11.11 8.57 -9.49
C MET A 1 10.59 8.43 -8.07
N LYS A 2 9.38 8.89 -7.84
CA LYS A 2 8.74 8.75 -6.54
C LYS A 2 7.87 7.51 -6.51
N TYR A 3 7.88 6.83 -5.37
CA TYR A 3 7.04 5.67 -5.12
C TYR A 3 6.12 6.00 -3.97
N ASP A 4 4.81 6.00 -4.21
CA ASP A 4 3.80 6.27 -3.19
C ASP A 4 3.19 4.95 -2.73
N VAL A 5 3.37 4.65 -1.45
CA VAL A 5 2.65 3.53 -0.83
C VAL A 5 1.31 4.06 -0.39
N VAL A 6 0.24 3.55 -0.99
CA VAL A 6 -1.11 4.03 -0.74
C VAL A 6 -1.99 2.90 -0.23
N GLN A 7 -3.03 3.26 0.51
CA GLN A 7 -4.03 2.30 0.94
C GLN A 7 -5.43 2.89 0.77
N LYS A 8 -6.39 2.02 0.51
CA LYS A 8 -7.80 2.38 0.56
C LYS A 8 -8.48 1.40 1.50
N VAL A 9 -8.93 1.91 2.65
CA VAL A 9 -9.53 1.11 3.70
C VAL A 9 -10.87 1.75 4.07
N ASN A 10 -11.92 0.94 4.06
CA ASN A 10 -13.27 1.41 4.39
C ASN A 10 -13.69 2.63 3.55
N GLY A 11 -13.28 2.65 2.29
CA GLY A 11 -13.61 3.73 1.35
C GLY A 11 -12.69 4.95 1.42
N ASN A 12 -11.72 4.99 2.33
CA ASN A 12 -10.82 6.12 2.50
C ASN A 12 -9.46 5.85 1.88
N LEU A 13 -9.06 6.69 0.92
CA LEU A 13 -7.75 6.60 0.27
C LEU A 13 -6.75 7.48 1.02
N VAL A 14 -5.62 6.89 1.39
CA VAL A 14 -4.58 7.57 2.14
C VAL A 14 -3.21 7.23 1.54
N ILE A 15 -2.34 8.23 1.42
CA ILE A 15 -0.93 8.00 1.09
C ILE A 15 -0.21 7.68 2.40
N VAL A 16 0.25 6.45 2.53
CA VAL A 16 0.91 5.97 3.75
C VAL A 16 2.34 6.52 3.86
N SER A 17 3.08 6.46 2.75
CA SER A 17 4.45 6.96 2.71
C SER A 17 4.88 7.21 1.26
N THR A 18 5.88 8.06 1.09
CA THR A 18 6.46 8.37 -0.21
C THR A 18 7.98 8.17 -0.14
N TRP A 19 8.52 7.48 -1.14
CA TRP A 19 9.94 7.17 -1.23
C TRP A 19 10.49 7.65 -2.57
N THR A 20 11.58 8.39 -2.55
CA THR A 20 12.22 8.92 -3.75
C THR A 20 13.43 8.06 -4.11
N ASP A 21 13.45 7.52 -5.33
CA ASP A 21 14.55 6.73 -5.87
C ASP A 21 14.96 5.54 -4.98
N ASN A 22 14.01 5.01 -4.19
CA ASN A 22 14.27 3.90 -3.28
C ASN A 22 13.12 2.90 -3.33
N LYS A 23 13.11 2.09 -4.39
CA LYS A 23 12.07 1.08 -4.58
C LYS A 23 12.09 0.03 -3.46
N ALA A 24 13.27 -0.34 -2.98
CA ALA A 24 13.38 -1.35 -1.93
C ALA A 24 12.71 -0.89 -0.64
N ALA A 25 12.90 0.37 -0.24
CA ALA A 25 12.24 0.92 0.93
C ALA A 25 10.71 1.02 0.73
N ALA A 26 10.28 1.38 -0.48
CA ALA A 26 8.85 1.41 -0.80
C ALA A 26 8.22 0.02 -0.68
N LYS A 27 8.89 -1.01 -1.18
CA LYS A 27 8.40 -2.39 -1.08
C LYS A 27 8.36 -2.86 0.37
N GLN A 28 9.35 -2.51 1.18
CA GLN A 28 9.36 -2.83 2.60
C GLN A 28 8.18 -2.17 3.31
N ALA A 29 7.94 -0.90 3.03
CA ALA A 29 6.80 -0.17 3.60
C ALA A 29 5.47 -0.76 3.16
N PHE A 30 5.37 -1.19 1.89
CA PHE A 30 4.19 -1.86 1.36
C PHE A 30 3.87 -3.15 2.13
N HIS A 31 4.86 -4.02 2.29
CA HIS A 31 4.66 -5.28 3.01
C HIS A 31 4.32 -5.05 4.47
N HIS A 32 4.96 -4.08 5.10
CA HIS A 32 4.68 -3.73 6.50
C HIS A 32 3.24 -3.23 6.65
N GLN A 33 2.76 -2.40 5.72
CA GLN A 33 1.40 -1.89 5.77
C GLN A 33 0.36 -3.00 5.56
N CYS A 34 0.64 -3.95 4.65
CA CYS A 34 -0.22 -5.12 4.47
C CYS A 34 -0.34 -5.90 5.78
N GLU A 35 0.79 -6.14 6.45
CA GLU A 35 0.83 -6.86 7.72
C GLU A 35 0.00 -6.14 8.78
N LEU A 36 0.13 -4.81 8.88
CA LEU A 36 -0.63 -4.02 9.83
C LEU A 36 -2.13 -4.14 9.59
N LEU A 37 -2.56 -4.09 8.33
CA LEU A 37 -3.99 -4.19 8.01
C LEU A 37 -4.53 -5.60 8.29
N TYR A 38 -3.74 -6.65 8.07
CA TYR A 38 -4.16 -8.00 8.40
C TYR A 38 -4.35 -8.19 9.91
N SER A 39 -3.59 -7.48 10.72
CA SER A 39 -3.69 -7.59 12.19
C SER A 39 -4.67 -6.60 12.81
N ASP A 40 -5.16 -5.62 12.05
CA ASP A 40 -6.11 -4.63 12.56
C ASP A 40 -7.52 -5.22 12.62
N ALA A 41 -8.07 -5.32 13.81
CA ALA A 41 -9.40 -5.90 14.02
C ALA A 41 -10.54 -5.09 13.42
N GLU A 42 -10.33 -3.79 13.21
CA GLU A 42 -11.38 -2.91 12.67
C GLU A 42 -11.40 -2.88 11.14
N THR A 43 -10.34 -3.34 10.49
CA THR A 43 -10.27 -3.40 9.03
C THR A 43 -10.93 -4.67 8.54
N THR A 44 -12.01 -4.55 7.78
CA THR A 44 -12.71 -5.70 7.19
C THR A 44 -12.25 -5.96 5.76
N SER A 45 -11.94 -4.91 5.01
CA SER A 45 -11.39 -5.04 3.66
C SER A 45 -10.61 -3.79 3.30
N GLY A 46 -9.66 -3.95 2.39
CA GLY A 46 -8.86 -2.84 1.92
C GLY A 46 -7.95 -3.25 0.78
N VAL A 47 -7.22 -2.30 0.27
CA VAL A 47 -6.20 -2.52 -0.74
C VAL A 47 -4.99 -1.67 -0.43
N VAL A 48 -3.79 -2.24 -0.61
CA VAL A 48 -2.53 -1.53 -0.48
C VAL A 48 -1.78 -1.67 -1.80
N ALA A 49 -1.16 -0.62 -2.25
CA ALA A 49 -0.40 -0.63 -3.50
C ALA A 49 0.77 0.34 -3.46
N ILE A 50 1.74 0.13 -4.36
CA ILE A 50 2.78 1.11 -4.64
C ILE A 50 2.47 1.70 -6.00
N LEU A 51 2.36 3.03 -6.07
CA LEU A 51 2.14 3.75 -7.33
C LEU A 51 3.37 4.57 -7.68
N ASP A 52 3.65 4.66 -8.98
CA ASP A 52 4.73 5.49 -9.50
C ASP A 52 4.22 6.90 -9.87
N ASP A 53 5.06 7.68 -10.54
CA ASP A 53 4.70 9.04 -10.94
C ASP A 53 3.54 9.09 -11.95
N ASN A 54 3.27 8.00 -12.64
CA ASN A 54 2.19 7.89 -13.63
C ASN A 54 0.94 7.21 -13.05
N LEU A 55 0.89 6.98 -11.74
CA LEU A 55 -0.20 6.27 -11.05
C LEU A 55 -0.31 4.81 -11.48
N ASP A 56 0.75 4.23 -12.01
CA ASP A 56 0.80 2.80 -12.34
C ASP A 56 1.33 2.01 -11.16
N VAL A 57 0.80 0.80 -10.98
CA VAL A 57 1.26 -0.10 -9.92
C VAL A 57 2.69 -0.57 -10.23
N VAL A 58 3.57 -0.42 -9.24
CA VAL A 58 4.99 -0.77 -9.37
C VAL A 58 5.19 -2.26 -9.13
N ASP A 59 5.76 -2.95 -10.12
CA ASP A 59 6.16 -4.37 -10.01
C ASP A 59 5.04 -5.28 -9.48
N GLY A 60 3.79 -4.97 -9.78
CA GLY A 60 2.66 -5.77 -9.29
C GLY A 60 2.40 -5.65 -7.80
N CYS A 61 2.98 -4.68 -7.11
CA CYS A 61 2.81 -4.48 -5.67
C CYS A 61 1.44 -3.89 -5.37
N LYS A 62 0.44 -4.75 -5.34
CA LYS A 62 -0.94 -4.41 -5.01
C LYS A 62 -1.56 -5.61 -4.33
N GLU A 63 -2.06 -5.43 -3.12
CA GLU A 63 -2.65 -6.51 -2.35
C GLU A 63 -4.05 -6.14 -1.89
N PHE A 64 -4.99 -7.05 -2.13
CA PHE A 64 -6.34 -6.94 -1.61
C PHE A 64 -6.40 -7.67 -0.27
N ILE A 65 -6.87 -6.97 0.76
CA ILE A 65 -7.00 -7.52 2.11
C ILE A 65 -8.49 -7.73 2.36
N VAL A 66 -8.88 -8.99 2.50
CA VAL A 66 -10.26 -9.37 2.77
C VAL A 66 -10.26 -10.30 3.97
N LYS A 67 -11.02 -9.92 5.00
CA LYS A 67 -11.10 -10.66 6.26
C LYS A 67 -12.54 -11.07 6.55
N GLU A 68 -13.00 -12.02 5.79
CA GLU A 68 -14.34 -12.57 6.02
C GLU A 68 -14.28 -13.97 6.54
#